data_1fad83940fe99a472c66b694ebe9316d
#
_entry.id   1fad83940fe99a472c66b694ebe9316d
#
_cell.length_a   1.000
_cell.length_b   1.000
_cell.length_c   1.000
_cell.angle_alpha   90.00
_cell.angle_beta   90.00
_cell.angle_gamma   90.00
#
_symmetry.space_group_name_H-M   'P 1'
#
loop_
_entity.id
_entity.type
_entity.pdbx_description
1 polymer ?
#
loop_
_entity_poly.entity_id
_entity_poly.type
_entity_poly.pdbx_seq_one_letter_code
_entity_poly.pdbx_strand_id
1 'polypeptide(L)'
;MKRSSERPALAGIAFETTDLVLLQAWADLYGMRMVIELDQSVDGREYEEIVAIYSKDSGRRRWSLWRAPDRVVVQPIIGRSVRFSTVTDAAEALWSIGSH
;
A
#
# COMPACT_ATOMS: atom_id res chain seq x y z
N MET A 1 -29.13 -0.86 -12.83
CA MET A 1 -28.44 -0.47 -13.07
C MET A 1 -27.45 -0.63 -12.72
N LYS A 2 -26.78 -0.69 -12.81
CA LYS A 2 -25.78 -0.81 -12.50
C LYS A 2 -25.10 0.03 -12.16
N ARG A 3 -24.63 0.11 -11.50
CA ARG A 3 -23.92 0.79 -11.17
C ARG A 3 -22.87 0.86 -11.42
N SER A 4 -22.73 1.24 -11.44
CA SER A 4 -21.77 1.50 -11.69
C SER A 4 -20.73 1.10 -11.49
N SER A 5 -20.59 0.65 -11.33
CA SER A 5 -19.44 0.37 -11.01
C SER A 5 -18.55 0.27 -12.06
N GLU A 6 -18.11 1.25 -12.49
CA GLU A 6 -17.02 1.27 -13.39
C GLU A 6 -15.72 0.95 -12.73
N ARG A 7 -15.74 0.74 -11.43
CA ARG A 7 -14.54 0.42 -10.69
C ARG A 7 -14.23 -1.07 -10.83
N PRO A 8 -12.96 -1.45 -10.97
CA PRO A 8 -12.62 -2.86 -10.99
C PRO A 8 -12.98 -3.52 -9.66
N ALA A 9 -13.31 -4.80 -9.72
CA ALA A 9 -13.54 -5.56 -8.51
C ALA A 9 -12.21 -5.78 -7.80
N LEU A 10 -12.20 -5.62 -6.48
CA LEU A 10 -11.00 -5.80 -5.69
C LEU A 10 -11.03 -7.17 -5.02
N ALA A 11 -9.92 -7.91 -5.14
CA ALA A 11 -9.78 -9.23 -4.55
C ALA A 11 -9.67 -9.14 -3.04
N GLY A 12 -9.02 -8.09 -2.56
CA GLY A 12 -8.79 -7.91 -1.14
C GLY A 12 -9.54 -6.73 -0.62
N ILE A 13 -9.15 -6.30 0.56
CA ILE A 13 -9.78 -5.15 1.22
C ILE A 13 -9.02 -3.91 0.79
N ALA A 14 -9.75 -2.94 0.25
CA ALA A 14 -9.17 -1.67 -0.14
C ALA A 14 -8.80 -0.86 1.10
N PHE A 15 -7.84 0.05 0.96
CA PHE A 15 -7.53 1.01 2.01
C PHE A 15 -8.68 1.99 2.15
N GLU A 16 -8.92 2.43 3.37
CA GLU A 16 -9.89 3.48 3.61
C GLU A 16 -9.28 4.82 3.25
N THR A 17 -10.14 5.80 2.97
CA THR A 17 -9.66 7.13 2.61
C THR A 17 -8.74 7.70 3.69
N THR A 18 -9.10 7.50 4.95
CA THR A 18 -8.27 7.99 6.06
C THR A 18 -6.89 7.34 6.08
N ASP A 19 -6.82 6.05 5.73
CA ASP A 19 -5.54 5.36 5.62
C ASP A 19 -4.66 5.99 4.55
N LEU A 20 -5.26 6.28 3.40
CA LEU A 20 -4.51 6.84 2.27
C LEU A 20 -4.04 8.26 2.59
N VAL A 21 -4.88 9.04 3.26
CA VAL A 21 -4.49 10.38 3.68
C VAL A 21 -3.30 10.33 4.64
N LEU A 22 -3.36 9.40 5.58
CA LEU A 22 -2.26 9.25 6.54
C LEU A 22 -0.96 8.86 5.86
N LEU A 23 -1.02 7.90 4.94
CA LEU A 23 0.18 7.47 4.22
C LEU A 23 0.73 8.58 3.32
N GLN A 24 -0.16 9.34 2.69
CA GLN A 24 0.27 10.45 1.85
C GLN A 24 0.97 11.52 2.70
N ALA A 25 0.41 11.83 3.87
CA ALA A 25 1.03 12.80 4.77
C ALA A 25 2.40 12.32 5.22
N TRP A 26 2.52 11.05 5.55
CA TRP A 26 3.79 10.45 5.92
C TRP A 26 4.80 10.58 4.78
N ALA A 27 4.35 10.23 3.56
CA ALA A 27 5.23 10.28 2.39
C ALA A 27 5.72 11.71 2.14
N ASP A 28 4.82 12.67 2.23
CA ASP A 28 5.18 14.07 2.01
C ASP A 28 6.20 14.54 3.05
N LEU A 29 6.01 14.14 4.30
CA LEU A 29 6.89 14.54 5.38
C LEU A 29 8.31 14.01 5.19
N TYR A 30 8.44 12.81 4.65
CA TYR A 30 9.72 12.13 4.55
C TYR A 30 10.30 12.12 3.14
N GLY A 31 9.76 12.92 2.24
CA GLY A 31 10.31 13.03 0.89
C GLY A 31 10.10 11.79 0.06
N MET A 32 8.99 11.11 0.26
CA MET A 32 8.62 9.92 -0.49
C MET A 32 7.45 10.22 -1.40
N ARG A 33 7.25 9.36 -2.40
CA ARG A 33 6.12 9.46 -3.31
C ARG A 33 5.25 8.23 -3.15
N MET A 34 3.97 8.45 -2.94
CA MET A 34 3.00 7.37 -2.78
C MET A 34 2.22 7.21 -4.07
N VAL A 35 2.10 5.97 -4.54
CA VAL A 35 1.33 5.63 -5.73
C VAL A 35 0.39 4.50 -5.37
N ILE A 36 -0.87 4.63 -5.77
CA ILE A 36 -1.87 3.58 -5.58
C ILE A 36 -1.93 2.78 -6.87
N GLU A 37 -1.70 1.48 -6.77
CA GLU A 37 -1.69 0.58 -7.93
C GLU A 37 -2.76 -0.47 -7.76
N LEU A 38 -3.31 -0.90 -8.87
CA LEU A 38 -4.25 -2.01 -8.88
C LEU A 38 -3.55 -3.18 -9.56
N ASP A 39 -3.35 -4.23 -8.79
CA ASP A 39 -2.64 -5.41 -9.26
C ASP A 39 -3.67 -6.45 -9.66
N GLN A 40 -3.60 -6.91 -10.90
CA GLN A 40 -4.59 -7.84 -11.41
C GLN A 40 -4.31 -9.24 -10.89
N SER A 41 -5.37 -9.92 -10.48
CA SER A 41 -5.24 -11.28 -9.99
C SER A 41 -4.86 -12.24 -11.11
N VAL A 42 -4.50 -13.46 -10.72
CA VAL A 42 -4.04 -14.46 -11.66
C VAL A 42 -5.09 -14.76 -12.73
N ASP A 43 -6.36 -14.79 -12.34
CA ASP A 43 -7.41 -15.11 -13.30
C ASP A 43 -7.90 -13.89 -14.08
N GLY A 44 -7.34 -12.73 -13.81
CA GLY A 44 -7.66 -11.52 -14.56
C GLY A 44 -9.00 -10.90 -14.23
N ARG A 45 -9.70 -11.38 -13.22
CA ARG A 45 -11.04 -10.89 -12.91
C ARG A 45 -11.12 -9.94 -11.75
N GLU A 46 -10.15 -9.97 -10.87
CA GLU A 46 -10.14 -9.16 -9.68
C GLU A 46 -8.85 -8.39 -9.58
N TYR A 47 -8.89 -7.33 -8.80
CA TYR A 47 -7.72 -6.49 -8.59
C TYR A 47 -7.45 -6.38 -7.11
N GLU A 48 -6.19 -6.19 -6.76
CA GLU A 48 -5.74 -5.96 -5.41
C GLU A 48 -5.17 -4.56 -5.34
N GLU A 49 -5.61 -3.79 -4.35
CA GLU A 49 -5.10 -2.43 -4.19
C GLU A 49 -3.79 -2.46 -3.43
N ILE A 50 -2.77 -1.87 -4.02
CA ILE A 50 -1.44 -1.82 -3.43
C ILE A 50 -1.01 -0.36 -3.34
N VAL A 51 -0.50 0.03 -2.18
CA VAL A 51 0.13 1.34 -2.03
C VAL A 51 1.63 1.12 -2.17
N ALA A 52 2.22 1.74 -3.17
CA ALA A 52 3.66 1.67 -3.40
C ALA A 52 4.28 2.98 -2.97
N ILE A 53 5.36 2.91 -2.21
CA ILE A 53 6.06 4.10 -1.71
C ILE A 53 7.46 4.11 -2.32
N TYR A 54 7.76 5.21 -3.01
CA TYR A 54 9.01 5.39 -3.73
C TYR A 54 9.82 6.51 -3.11
N SER A 55 11.13 6.34 -3.13
CA SER A 55 12.03 7.43 -2.77
C SER A 55 12.04 8.45 -3.91
N LYS A 56 11.81 9.72 -3.59
CA LYS A 56 11.88 10.77 -4.60
C LYS A 56 13.31 10.94 -5.13
N ASP A 57 14.28 10.74 -4.25
CA ASP A 57 15.68 10.94 -4.66
C ASP A 57 16.14 9.91 -5.66
N SER A 58 15.88 8.63 -5.40
CA SER A 58 16.38 7.57 -6.26
C SER A 58 15.36 7.08 -7.26
N GLY A 59 14.08 7.39 -7.04
CA GLY A 59 13.00 6.87 -7.86
C GLY A 59 12.70 5.41 -7.61
N ARG A 60 13.32 4.82 -6.60
CA ARG A 60 13.14 3.40 -6.34
C ARG A 60 12.00 3.15 -5.40
N ARG A 61 11.26 2.06 -5.67
CA ARG A 61 10.26 1.60 -4.72
C ARG A 61 10.95 1.12 -3.45
N ARG A 62 10.44 1.57 -2.31
CA ARG A 62 10.98 1.18 -1.01
C ARG A 62 10.08 0.16 -0.35
N TRP A 63 8.78 0.36 -0.39
CA TRP A 63 7.82 -0.52 0.25
C TRP A 63 6.58 -0.65 -0.58
N SER A 64 5.91 -1.80 -0.44
CA SER A 64 4.56 -2.02 -0.95
C SER A 64 3.68 -2.39 0.24
N LEU A 65 2.48 -1.83 0.31
CA LEU A 65 1.55 -2.09 1.40
C LEU A 65 0.23 -2.55 0.83
N TRP A 66 -0.42 -3.50 1.48
CA TRP A 66 -1.78 -3.88 1.13
C TRP A 66 -2.52 -4.33 2.38
N ARG A 67 -3.85 -4.37 2.28
CA ARG A 67 -4.69 -4.75 3.41
C ARG A 67 -5.20 -6.17 3.24
N ALA A 68 -5.13 -6.90 4.34
CA ALA A 68 -5.83 -8.16 4.51
C ALA A 68 -6.98 -7.90 5.49
N PRO A 69 -7.89 -8.87 5.69
CA PRO A 69 -9.07 -8.61 6.52
C PRO A 69 -8.78 -8.09 7.92
N ASP A 70 -7.68 -8.51 8.53
CA ASP A 70 -7.41 -8.14 9.91
C ASP A 70 -6.04 -7.51 10.10
N ARG A 71 -5.39 -7.06 9.02
CA ARG A 71 -4.02 -6.56 9.15
C ARG A 71 -3.61 -5.76 7.92
N VAL A 72 -2.51 -5.06 8.08
CA VAL A 72 -1.82 -4.37 6.99
C VAL A 72 -0.48 -5.06 6.80
N VAL A 73 -0.14 -5.38 5.56
CA VAL A 73 1.12 -6.05 5.25
C VAL A 73 2.05 -5.05 4.56
N VAL A 74 3.28 -4.98 5.03
CA VAL A 74 4.31 -4.14 4.43
C VAL A 74 5.39 -5.06 3.86
N GLN A 75 5.67 -4.91 2.58
CA GLN A 75 6.70 -5.68 1.90
C GLN A 75 7.82 -4.76 1.46
N PRO A 76 9.02 -4.87 2.05
CA PRO A 76 10.16 -4.10 1.55
C PRO A 76 10.66 -4.71 0.25
N ILE A 77 11.48 -3.96 -0.47
CA ILE A 77 12.11 -4.47 -1.68
C ILE A 77 12.96 -5.68 -1.36
N ILE A 78 13.70 -5.61 -0.26
CA ILE A 78 14.56 -6.70 0.19
C ILE A 78 14.19 -7.00 1.63
N GLY A 79 13.89 -8.26 1.90
CA GLY A 79 13.54 -8.68 3.24
C GLY A 79 12.15 -9.25 3.33
N ARG A 80 11.75 -9.60 4.52
CA ARG A 80 10.47 -10.25 4.76
C ARG A 80 9.37 -9.24 4.91
N SER A 81 8.17 -9.64 4.55
CA SER A 81 7.00 -8.83 4.84
C SER A 81 6.75 -8.78 6.34
N VAL A 82 6.18 -7.69 6.79
CA VAL A 82 5.85 -7.45 8.19
C VAL A 82 4.38 -7.10 8.26
N ARG A 83 3.69 -7.55 9.30
CA ARG A 83 2.25 -7.35 9.47
C ARG A 83 1.98 -6.44 10.63
N PHE A 84 0.97 -5.60 10.47
CA PHE A 84 0.56 -4.65 11.49
C PHE A 84 -0.95 -4.68 11.62
N SER A 85 -1.44 -4.27 12.79
CA SER A 85 -2.88 -4.21 13.01
C SER A 85 -3.52 -3.03 12.29
N THR A 86 -2.81 -1.94 12.17
CA THR A 86 -3.35 -0.70 11.60
C THR A 86 -2.35 -0.06 10.67
N VAL A 87 -2.85 0.82 9.80
CA VAL A 87 -2.00 1.61 8.91
C VAL A 87 -1.12 2.55 9.72
N THR A 88 -1.63 3.09 10.82
CA THR A 88 -0.83 3.97 11.68
C THR A 88 0.42 3.25 12.19
N ASP A 89 0.24 2.03 12.70
CA ASP A 89 1.36 1.26 13.19
C ASP A 89 2.35 0.95 12.08
N ALA A 90 1.84 0.62 10.89
CA ALA A 90 2.70 0.33 9.76
C ALA A 90 3.52 1.56 9.37
N ALA A 91 2.88 2.71 9.29
CA ALA A 91 3.57 3.95 8.90
C ALA A 91 4.68 4.30 9.88
N GLU A 92 4.41 4.13 11.17
CA GLU A 92 5.40 4.45 12.20
C GLU A 92 6.63 3.54 12.13
N ALA A 93 6.47 2.34 11.59
CA ALA A 93 7.55 1.37 11.55
C ALA A 93 8.28 1.33 10.21
N LEU A 94 7.81 2.07 9.20
CA LEU A 94 8.36 1.92 7.85
C LEU A 94 9.88 2.10 7.79
N TRP A 95 10.41 3.09 8.49
CA TRP A 95 11.84 3.35 8.43
C TRP A 95 12.68 2.19 8.96
N SER A 96 12.12 1.33 9.79
CA SER A 96 12.86 0.19 10.33
C SER A 96 12.69 -1.06 9.48
N ILE A 97 11.85 -1.03 8.45
CA ILE A 97 11.59 -2.20 7.63
C ILE A 97 12.45 -2.14 6.37
N GLY A 98 13.42 -3.08 6.29
CA GLY A 98 14.26 -3.15 5.11
C GLY A 98 15.14 -1.95 4.89
N SER A 99 15.41 -1.17 5.93
CA SER A 99 16.20 0.03 5.76
C SER A 99 17.65 -0.27 6.07
N HIS A 100 18.41 -0.46 5.10
CA HIS A 100 19.84 -0.69 5.26
C HIS A 100 20.61 -0.02 4.17
#